data_fe5749598f056b8beca33c3af5afcde9
#
_entry.id   fe5749598f056b8beca33c3af5afcde9
#
_cell.length_a   1.000
_cell.length_b   1.000
_cell.length_c   1.000
_cell.angle_alpha   90.00
_cell.angle_beta   90.00
_cell.angle_gamma   90.00
#
_symmetry.space_group_name_H-M   'P 1'
#
loop_
_entity.id
_entity.type
_entity.pdbx_description
1 polymer ?
#
loop_
_entity_poly.entity_id
_entity_poly.type
_entity_poly.pdbx_seq_one_letter_code
_entity_poly.pdbx_strand_id
1 'polypeptide(L)'
;GATITAVLLSVIAVIIQAIFSILTILVSMIIAFLIPIIAIVAIVSILISIIATITTTPDLTGGGERIVQIALQEENNTSGAKYWNYVVGSDFVNGNVTPWCASFVSWCAKEAGFIDSGIVPKAASVRAYHRFYEEKGRFHSASGNYTPQPGDFIIFGSDEHIGIVQYVENGRVITIEGNTSDAVHSRSYAIESSYITGYCNPEYPAGTTIEIPEEMGTYHTYMGWQKITSPTSLQYQLRERSGEHYDSEGFAIIDGRYVIACTTLYGQVGDYIDFQRENGEIIHAVIGDIKSQSDPGCNQYGHDNGRCVVEFVVKKSTWYPSHANPGTAGCHPEWNSRVVRAVNTGYNYLQQ
;
A
#
# COMPACT_ATOMS: atom_id res chain seq x y z
N GLY A 1 -12.91 10.23 89.96
CA GLY A 1 -12.71 9.21 88.89
C GLY A 1 -13.34 9.62 87.56
N ALA A 2 -14.58 10.05 87.57
CA ALA A 2 -15.36 10.29 86.35
C ALA A 2 -14.87 11.45 85.48
N THR A 3 -14.35 12.51 86.07
CA THR A 3 -13.80 13.72 85.39
C THR A 3 -12.51 13.43 84.61
N ILE A 4 -11.62 12.62 85.19
CA ILE A 4 -10.35 12.25 84.55
C ILE A 4 -10.59 11.36 83.31
N THR A 5 -11.55 10.40 83.38
CA THR A 5 -11.92 9.54 82.34
C THR A 5 -12.55 10.32 81.16
N ALA A 6 -13.39 11.31 81.43
CA ALA A 6 -14.01 12.14 80.36
C ALA A 6 -12.97 13.03 79.67
N VAL A 7 -11.98 13.60 80.40
CA VAL A 7 -10.89 14.37 79.84
C VAL A 7 -10.01 13.45 78.95
N LEU A 8 -9.67 12.25 79.41
CA LEU A 8 -8.86 11.32 78.64
C LEU A 8 -9.56 10.88 77.33
N LEU A 9 -10.86 10.61 77.40
CA LEU A 9 -11.67 10.27 76.20
C LEU A 9 -11.73 11.42 75.18
N SER A 10 -11.87 12.68 75.68
CA SER A 10 -11.87 13.85 74.78
C SER A 10 -10.51 14.07 74.11
N VAL A 11 -9.39 13.86 74.83
CA VAL A 11 -8.04 13.95 74.24
C VAL A 11 -7.82 12.85 73.20
N ILE A 12 -8.24 11.62 73.50
CA ILE A 12 -8.16 10.50 72.53
C ILE A 12 -8.98 10.83 71.26
N ALA A 13 -10.19 11.35 71.40
CA ALA A 13 -11.01 11.74 70.26
C ALA A 13 -10.36 12.81 69.39
N VAL A 14 -9.74 13.84 70.01
CA VAL A 14 -8.98 14.88 69.27
C VAL A 14 -7.77 14.29 68.52
N ILE A 15 -7.04 13.38 69.20
CA ILE A 15 -5.88 12.72 68.53
C ILE A 15 -6.35 11.87 67.34
N ILE A 16 -7.40 11.09 67.49
CA ILE A 16 -7.98 10.27 66.41
C ILE A 16 -8.41 11.17 65.21
N GLN A 17 -9.11 12.27 65.52
CA GLN A 17 -9.53 13.23 64.50
C GLN A 17 -8.36 13.88 63.77
N ALA A 18 -7.29 14.24 64.48
CA ALA A 18 -6.07 14.77 63.88
C ALA A 18 -5.36 13.76 62.99
N ILE A 19 -5.30 12.48 63.43
CA ILE A 19 -4.75 11.38 62.61
C ILE A 19 -5.56 11.20 61.32
N PHE A 20 -6.89 11.16 61.41
CA PHE A 20 -7.76 11.07 60.24
C PHE A 20 -7.58 12.24 59.29
N SER A 21 -7.46 13.46 59.76
CA SER A 21 -7.25 14.63 58.96
C SER A 21 -5.89 14.58 58.23
N ILE A 22 -4.82 14.19 58.93
CA ILE A 22 -3.51 13.99 58.31
C ILE A 22 -3.51 12.92 57.23
N LEU A 23 -4.17 11.78 57.50
CA LEU A 23 -4.31 10.67 56.56
C LEU A 23 -5.07 11.12 55.32
N THR A 24 -6.17 11.86 55.45
CA THR A 24 -6.96 12.40 54.36
C THR A 24 -6.14 13.35 53.47
N ILE A 25 -5.33 14.21 54.08
CA ILE A 25 -4.42 15.14 53.37
C ILE A 25 -3.36 14.35 52.59
N LEU A 26 -2.75 13.33 53.21
CA LEU A 26 -1.74 12.49 52.56
C LEU A 26 -2.33 11.72 51.37
N VAL A 27 -3.51 11.14 51.54
CA VAL A 27 -4.21 10.45 50.44
C VAL A 27 -4.54 11.43 49.31
N SER A 28 -5.03 12.61 49.63
CA SER A 28 -5.35 13.63 48.62
C SER A 28 -4.09 14.11 47.88
N MET A 29 -2.95 14.26 48.55
CA MET A 29 -1.69 14.58 47.89
C MET A 29 -1.21 13.45 46.98
N ILE A 30 -1.28 12.19 47.41
CA ILE A 30 -0.93 11.02 46.57
C ILE A 30 -1.79 10.98 45.33
N ILE A 31 -3.10 11.16 45.43
CA ILE A 31 -4.05 11.17 44.31
C ILE A 31 -3.71 12.33 43.37
N ALA A 32 -3.43 13.53 43.89
CA ALA A 32 -3.09 14.71 43.10
C ALA A 32 -1.79 14.54 42.27
N PHE A 33 -0.85 13.70 42.73
CA PHE A 33 0.36 13.37 41.97
C PHE A 33 0.18 12.19 41.01
N LEU A 34 -0.59 11.16 41.43
CA LEU A 34 -0.78 9.94 40.59
C LEU A 34 -1.67 10.18 39.37
N ILE A 35 -2.72 10.98 39.50
CA ILE A 35 -3.66 11.22 38.38
C ILE A 35 -2.94 11.88 37.18
N PRO A 36 -2.14 12.93 37.30
CA PRO A 36 -1.40 13.50 36.19
C PRO A 36 -0.39 12.53 35.58
N ILE A 37 0.28 11.73 36.38
CA ILE A 37 1.24 10.73 35.87
C ILE A 37 0.52 9.67 35.03
N ILE A 38 -0.59 9.15 35.53
CA ILE A 38 -1.40 8.16 34.77
C ILE A 38 -1.92 8.77 33.46
N ALA A 39 -2.38 10.03 33.49
CA ALA A 39 -2.82 10.74 32.28
C ALA A 39 -1.68 10.91 31.27
N ILE A 40 -0.48 11.28 31.71
CA ILE A 40 0.69 11.41 30.84
C ILE A 40 1.06 10.05 30.23
N VAL A 41 1.10 8.99 31.04
CA VAL A 41 1.40 7.63 30.54
C VAL A 41 0.36 7.18 29.51
N ALA A 42 -0.93 7.46 29.74
CA ALA A 42 -1.99 7.15 28.78
C ALA A 42 -1.83 7.93 27.46
N ILE A 43 -1.52 9.24 27.54
CA ILE A 43 -1.27 10.07 26.36
C ILE A 43 -0.04 9.58 25.59
N VAL A 44 1.06 9.27 26.29
CA VAL A 44 2.28 8.74 25.65
C VAL A 44 2.00 7.38 24.98
N SER A 45 1.22 6.51 25.63
CA SER A 45 0.84 5.22 25.04
C SER A 45 -0.03 5.38 23.79
N ILE A 46 -0.95 6.34 23.79
CA ILE A 46 -1.77 6.68 22.61
C ILE A 46 -0.89 7.26 21.50
N LEU A 47 0.04 8.17 21.83
CA LEU A 47 0.98 8.73 20.86
C LEU A 47 1.91 7.67 20.28
N ILE A 48 2.41 6.73 21.09
CA ILE A 48 3.21 5.59 20.60
C ILE A 48 2.38 4.70 19.66
N SER A 49 1.11 4.43 19.99
CA SER A 49 0.22 3.68 19.11
C SER A 49 -0.06 4.42 17.80
N ILE A 50 -0.28 5.72 17.84
CA ILE A 50 -0.47 6.55 16.63
C ILE A 50 0.82 6.59 15.80
N ILE A 51 1.98 6.78 16.43
CA ILE A 51 3.28 6.74 15.73
C ILE A 51 3.52 5.35 15.14
N ALA A 52 3.24 4.26 15.84
CA ALA A 52 3.34 2.91 15.31
C ALA A 52 2.40 2.67 14.12
N THR A 53 1.19 3.25 14.12
CA THR A 53 0.25 3.19 12.99
C THR A 53 0.71 4.05 11.80
N ILE A 54 1.38 5.18 12.06
CA ILE A 54 1.92 6.07 11.02
C ILE A 54 3.23 5.53 10.44
N THR A 55 4.03 4.79 11.23
CA THR A 55 5.32 4.24 10.79
C THR A 55 5.24 2.87 10.13
N THR A 56 4.07 2.23 10.06
CA THR A 56 3.86 1.11 9.13
C THR A 56 3.64 1.69 7.72
N THR A 57 4.71 2.27 7.15
CA THR A 57 4.76 2.43 5.70
C THR A 57 4.64 1.03 5.09
N PRO A 58 3.76 0.83 4.09
CA PRO A 58 3.66 -0.45 3.43
C PRO A 58 5.05 -0.84 2.92
N ASP A 59 5.56 -1.96 3.37
CA ASP A 59 6.82 -2.48 2.88
C ASP A 59 6.58 -3.01 1.46
N LEU A 60 7.02 -2.28 0.44
CA LEU A 60 6.90 -2.65 -0.97
C LEU A 60 7.92 -3.75 -1.29
N THR A 61 7.70 -4.97 -0.81
CA THR A 61 8.69 -6.04 -0.86
C THR A 61 8.50 -7.08 -1.97
N GLY A 62 7.52 -6.90 -2.85
CA GLY A 62 7.34 -7.85 -3.97
C GLY A 62 5.98 -7.76 -4.65
N GLY A 63 5.78 -8.64 -5.63
CA GLY A 63 4.53 -8.66 -6.41
C GLY A 63 3.29 -8.93 -5.57
N GLY A 64 3.40 -9.73 -4.51
CA GLY A 64 2.29 -10.04 -3.61
C GLY A 64 1.82 -8.83 -2.83
N GLU A 65 2.72 -8.08 -2.23
CA GLU A 65 2.40 -6.85 -1.50
C GLU A 65 1.82 -5.78 -2.44
N ARG A 66 2.27 -5.74 -3.68
CA ARG A 66 1.76 -4.80 -4.68
C ARG A 66 0.26 -4.97 -4.94
N ILE A 67 -0.22 -6.19 -5.16
CA ILE A 67 -1.65 -6.41 -5.40
C ILE A 67 -2.48 -6.11 -4.14
N VAL A 68 -1.92 -6.36 -2.94
CA VAL A 68 -2.54 -5.98 -1.66
C VAL A 68 -2.70 -4.47 -1.57
N GLN A 69 -1.67 -3.68 -1.88
CA GLN A 69 -1.73 -2.22 -1.83
C GLN A 69 -2.78 -1.65 -2.79
N ILE A 70 -2.85 -2.18 -4.01
CA ILE A 70 -3.87 -1.79 -4.99
C ILE A 70 -5.27 -2.12 -4.46
N ALA A 71 -5.45 -3.28 -3.87
CA ALA A 71 -6.74 -3.68 -3.31
C ALA A 71 -7.17 -2.80 -2.12
N LEU A 72 -6.23 -2.40 -1.25
CA LEU A 72 -6.49 -1.52 -0.11
C LEU A 72 -6.89 -0.10 -0.52
N GLN A 73 -6.39 0.42 -1.65
CA GLN A 73 -6.83 1.71 -2.20
C GLN A 73 -8.32 1.72 -2.58
N GLU A 74 -8.89 0.54 -2.79
CA GLU A 74 -10.31 0.36 -3.10
C GLU A 74 -11.20 0.18 -1.87
N GLU A 75 -10.65 0.16 -0.67
CA GLU A 75 -11.42 -0.10 0.56
C GLU A 75 -12.57 0.91 0.72
N ASN A 76 -13.73 0.41 1.14
CA ASN A 76 -15.01 1.13 1.22
C ASN A 76 -15.67 1.48 -0.14
N ASN A 77 -15.15 1.04 -1.27
CA ASN A 77 -15.85 1.17 -2.53
C ASN A 77 -17.08 0.24 -2.55
N THR A 78 -18.26 0.82 -2.76
CA THR A 78 -19.55 0.11 -2.77
C THR A 78 -20.07 -0.23 -4.17
N SER A 79 -19.29 0.04 -5.22
CA SER A 79 -19.68 -0.26 -6.60
C SER A 79 -18.75 -1.27 -7.24
N GLY A 80 -19.28 -2.43 -7.59
CA GLY A 80 -18.59 -3.45 -8.36
C GLY A 80 -18.48 -3.20 -9.86
N ALA A 81 -19.12 -2.13 -10.37
CA ALA A 81 -19.26 -1.89 -11.81
C ALA A 81 -17.94 -1.85 -12.57
N LYS A 82 -16.93 -1.13 -12.06
CA LYS A 82 -15.64 -1.02 -12.76
C LYS A 82 -14.90 -2.36 -12.83
N TYR A 83 -14.98 -3.19 -11.79
CA TYR A 83 -14.33 -4.50 -11.75
C TYR A 83 -15.03 -5.48 -12.69
N TRP A 84 -16.37 -5.52 -12.64
CA TRP A 84 -17.17 -6.35 -13.51
C TRP A 84 -16.99 -5.97 -14.99
N ASN A 85 -17.09 -4.67 -15.29
CA ASN A 85 -16.95 -4.18 -16.67
C ASN A 85 -15.57 -4.48 -17.25
N TYR A 86 -14.51 -4.46 -16.43
CA TYR A 86 -13.19 -4.87 -16.89
C TYR A 86 -13.14 -6.31 -17.35
N VAL A 87 -13.80 -7.24 -16.64
CA VAL A 87 -13.73 -8.68 -16.93
C VAL A 87 -14.77 -9.09 -17.97
N VAL A 88 -16.02 -8.63 -17.82
CA VAL A 88 -17.18 -9.11 -18.58
C VAL A 88 -17.65 -8.11 -19.63
N GLY A 89 -17.46 -6.82 -19.42
CA GLY A 89 -17.72 -5.76 -20.39
C GLY A 89 -19.13 -5.14 -20.35
N SER A 90 -20.12 -5.74 -19.67
CA SER A 90 -21.49 -5.25 -19.63
C SER A 90 -22.35 -5.86 -18.53
N ASP A 91 -23.56 -5.33 -18.34
CA ASP A 91 -24.66 -5.91 -17.56
C ASP A 91 -24.41 -6.04 -16.05
N PHE A 92 -23.70 -5.06 -15.46
CA PHE A 92 -23.54 -5.01 -14.02
C PHE A 92 -24.82 -4.53 -13.33
N VAL A 93 -25.29 -5.30 -12.33
CA VAL A 93 -26.41 -4.95 -11.46
C VAL A 93 -25.95 -4.99 -10.01
N ASN A 94 -26.07 -3.87 -9.30
CA ASN A 94 -25.77 -3.76 -7.86
C ASN A 94 -26.73 -4.60 -7.00
N GLY A 95 -26.38 -4.77 -5.73
CA GLY A 95 -27.25 -5.35 -4.72
C GLY A 95 -27.27 -6.88 -4.73
N ASN A 96 -26.13 -7.54 -4.63
CA ASN A 96 -25.96 -9.00 -4.58
C ASN A 96 -26.52 -9.78 -5.80
N VAL A 97 -26.89 -9.09 -6.88
CA VAL A 97 -27.38 -9.73 -8.10
C VAL A 97 -26.21 -10.21 -8.96
N THR A 98 -25.13 -9.41 -9.00
CA THR A 98 -23.93 -9.74 -9.75
C THR A 98 -22.76 -9.95 -8.79
N PRO A 99 -22.29 -11.20 -8.59
CA PRO A 99 -21.16 -11.47 -7.71
C PRO A 99 -19.86 -10.97 -8.38
N TRP A 100 -19.19 -9.99 -7.78
CA TRP A 100 -18.00 -9.36 -8.37
C TRP A 100 -16.70 -9.57 -7.59
N CYS A 101 -16.66 -10.50 -6.62
CA CYS A 101 -15.46 -10.78 -5.84
C CYS A 101 -14.28 -11.22 -6.71
N ALA A 102 -14.48 -12.16 -7.64
CA ALA A 102 -13.45 -12.62 -8.56
C ALA A 102 -13.06 -11.54 -9.60
N SER A 103 -14.02 -10.73 -10.03
CA SER A 103 -13.76 -9.58 -10.92
C SER A 103 -12.92 -8.51 -10.23
N PHE A 104 -13.13 -8.29 -8.92
CA PHE A 104 -12.29 -7.41 -8.10
C PHE A 104 -10.84 -7.90 -8.08
N VAL A 105 -10.60 -9.18 -7.80
CA VAL A 105 -9.25 -9.76 -7.83
C VAL A 105 -8.62 -9.62 -9.21
N SER A 106 -9.38 -9.89 -10.30
CA SER A 106 -8.90 -9.69 -11.68
C SER A 106 -8.52 -8.25 -11.97
N TRP A 107 -9.32 -7.29 -11.48
CA TRP A 107 -9.03 -5.87 -11.67
C TRP A 107 -7.78 -5.45 -10.90
N CYS A 108 -7.63 -5.84 -9.64
CA CYS A 108 -6.42 -5.59 -8.85
C CYS A 108 -5.18 -6.20 -9.52
N ALA A 109 -5.30 -7.42 -10.04
CA ALA A 109 -4.22 -8.08 -10.76
C ALA A 109 -3.85 -7.37 -12.07
N LYS A 110 -4.85 -6.80 -12.78
CA LYS A 110 -4.61 -5.98 -13.98
C LYS A 110 -3.84 -4.70 -13.62
N GLU A 111 -4.27 -3.97 -12.59
CA GLU A 111 -3.58 -2.76 -12.14
C GLU A 111 -2.16 -3.08 -11.63
N ALA A 112 -1.94 -4.29 -11.13
CA ALA A 112 -0.63 -4.79 -10.74
C ALA A 112 0.25 -5.25 -11.93
N GLY A 113 -0.33 -5.43 -13.14
CA GLY A 113 0.38 -5.95 -14.32
C GLY A 113 0.47 -7.48 -14.37
N PHE A 114 -0.34 -8.22 -13.60
CA PHE A 114 -0.23 -9.67 -13.46
C PHE A 114 -1.19 -10.47 -14.36
N ILE A 115 -2.10 -9.81 -15.06
CA ILE A 115 -3.01 -10.48 -16.02
C ILE A 115 -2.27 -10.83 -17.30
N ASP A 116 -1.62 -9.85 -17.93
CA ASP A 116 -0.96 -10.02 -19.22
C ASP A 116 0.27 -10.93 -19.13
N SER A 117 0.93 -10.96 -17.96
CA SER A 117 2.01 -11.92 -17.67
C SER A 117 1.52 -13.37 -17.45
N GLY A 118 0.20 -13.60 -17.40
CA GLY A 118 -0.36 -14.93 -17.16
C GLY A 118 -0.16 -15.48 -15.74
N ILE A 119 0.30 -14.65 -14.79
CA ILE A 119 0.45 -15.00 -13.38
C ILE A 119 -0.91 -15.15 -12.73
N VAL A 120 -1.85 -14.27 -13.06
CA VAL A 120 -3.22 -14.26 -12.55
C VAL A 120 -4.21 -14.38 -13.71
N PRO A 121 -5.24 -15.24 -13.63
CA PRO A 121 -6.23 -15.35 -14.69
C PRO A 121 -7.17 -14.14 -14.70
N LYS A 122 -7.60 -13.70 -15.89
CA LYS A 122 -8.71 -12.75 -16.03
C LYS A 122 -10.02 -13.52 -15.95
N ALA A 123 -10.70 -13.50 -14.82
CA ALA A 123 -11.92 -14.28 -14.60
C ALA A 123 -12.91 -13.58 -13.65
N ALA A 124 -14.22 -13.79 -13.91
CA ALA A 124 -15.31 -13.35 -13.03
C ALA A 124 -15.83 -14.50 -12.14
N SER A 125 -15.18 -15.65 -12.11
CA SER A 125 -15.59 -16.85 -11.40
C SER A 125 -14.49 -17.31 -10.44
N VAL A 126 -14.86 -17.53 -9.17
CA VAL A 126 -13.96 -18.10 -8.15
C VAL A 126 -13.43 -19.46 -8.57
N ARG A 127 -14.30 -20.31 -9.11
CA ARG A 127 -13.93 -21.65 -9.62
C ARG A 127 -12.88 -21.60 -10.73
N ALA A 128 -12.85 -20.52 -11.54
CA ALA A 128 -11.81 -20.36 -12.56
C ALA A 128 -10.45 -20.10 -11.94
N TYR A 129 -10.39 -19.34 -10.84
CA TYR A 129 -9.18 -19.15 -10.04
C TYR A 129 -8.71 -20.44 -9.40
N HIS A 130 -9.61 -21.17 -8.73
CA HIS A 130 -9.28 -22.44 -8.09
C HIS A 130 -8.63 -23.39 -9.09
N ARG A 131 -9.32 -23.63 -10.21
CA ARG A 131 -8.86 -24.56 -11.26
C ARG A 131 -7.54 -24.11 -11.89
N PHE A 132 -7.36 -22.81 -12.16
CA PHE A 132 -6.13 -22.27 -12.72
C PHE A 132 -4.91 -22.56 -11.84
N TYR A 133 -5.03 -22.37 -10.53
CA TYR A 133 -3.93 -22.65 -9.60
C TYR A 133 -3.79 -24.13 -9.25
N GLU A 134 -4.88 -24.91 -9.27
CA GLU A 134 -4.81 -26.36 -9.13
C GLU A 134 -4.05 -27.00 -10.30
N GLU A 135 -4.36 -26.62 -11.55
CA GLU A 135 -3.67 -27.07 -12.76
C GLU A 135 -2.17 -26.71 -12.77
N LYS A 136 -1.80 -25.61 -12.14
CA LYS A 136 -0.41 -25.19 -11.96
C LYS A 136 0.30 -25.82 -10.74
N GLY A 137 -0.40 -26.61 -9.93
CA GLY A 137 0.13 -27.13 -8.66
C GLY A 137 0.38 -26.07 -7.61
N ARG A 138 -0.33 -24.93 -7.68
CA ARG A 138 -0.18 -23.75 -6.84
C ARG A 138 -1.42 -23.48 -5.96
N PHE A 139 -2.34 -24.43 -5.89
CA PHE A 139 -3.42 -24.41 -4.93
C PHE A 139 -3.07 -25.23 -3.69
N HIS A 140 -3.25 -24.65 -2.52
CA HIS A 140 -2.97 -25.26 -1.21
C HIS A 140 -4.28 -25.38 -0.43
N SER A 141 -4.71 -26.61 -0.14
CA SER A 141 -5.88 -26.85 0.70
C SER A 141 -5.68 -26.25 2.10
N ALA A 142 -6.73 -25.69 2.69
CA ALA A 142 -6.73 -25.17 4.05
C ALA A 142 -6.35 -26.23 5.13
N SER A 143 -6.59 -27.52 4.84
CA SER A 143 -6.18 -28.63 5.71
C SER A 143 -4.70 -29.02 5.60
N GLY A 144 -3.93 -28.37 4.71
CA GLY A 144 -2.50 -28.59 4.50
C GLY A 144 -1.64 -27.75 5.44
N ASN A 145 -0.32 -27.92 5.32
CA ASN A 145 0.67 -27.16 6.11
C ASN A 145 1.12 -25.87 5.41
N TYR A 146 0.24 -25.20 4.66
CA TYR A 146 0.59 -23.98 3.95
C TYR A 146 0.29 -22.76 4.83
N THR A 147 1.28 -21.86 4.96
CA THR A 147 1.10 -20.56 5.58
C THR A 147 0.91 -19.53 4.47
N PRO A 148 -0.29 -18.94 4.33
CA PRO A 148 -0.53 -17.97 3.26
C PRO A 148 0.34 -16.72 3.40
N GLN A 149 0.73 -16.19 2.25
CA GLN A 149 1.60 -15.03 2.12
C GLN A 149 0.79 -13.81 1.61
N PRO A 150 1.27 -12.58 1.82
CA PRO A 150 0.66 -11.41 1.22
C PRO A 150 0.52 -11.56 -0.29
N GLY A 151 -0.67 -11.26 -0.80
CA GLY A 151 -1.01 -11.40 -2.22
C GLY A 151 -1.53 -12.77 -2.65
N ASP A 152 -1.47 -13.78 -1.80
CA ASP A 152 -2.18 -15.03 -2.07
C ASP A 152 -3.70 -14.78 -2.18
N PHE A 153 -4.38 -15.60 -2.97
CA PHE A 153 -5.83 -15.54 -3.01
C PHE A 153 -6.40 -16.62 -2.10
N ILE A 154 -7.31 -16.21 -1.23
CA ILE A 154 -8.03 -17.12 -0.33
C ILE A 154 -9.39 -17.46 -0.93
N ILE A 155 -9.73 -18.75 -0.97
CA ILE A 155 -11.00 -19.25 -1.48
C ILE A 155 -11.83 -19.75 -0.31
N PHE A 156 -13.11 -19.43 -0.31
CA PHE A 156 -14.08 -19.78 0.72
C PHE A 156 -15.24 -20.60 0.16
N GLY A 157 -15.86 -21.40 1.05
CA GLY A 157 -17.20 -21.97 0.86
C GLY A 157 -17.35 -22.82 -0.40
N SER A 158 -16.39 -23.68 -0.76
CA SER A 158 -16.45 -24.48 -1.99
C SER A 158 -16.62 -23.64 -3.27
N ASP A 159 -15.75 -22.64 -3.44
CA ASP A 159 -15.72 -21.69 -4.58
C ASP A 159 -16.84 -20.63 -4.55
N GLU A 160 -17.38 -20.30 -3.37
CA GLU A 160 -18.41 -19.28 -3.23
C GLU A 160 -17.84 -17.86 -3.23
N HIS A 161 -16.65 -17.66 -2.64
CA HIS A 161 -16.03 -16.35 -2.47
C HIS A 161 -14.52 -16.41 -2.57
N ILE A 162 -13.90 -15.27 -2.95
CA ILE A 162 -12.46 -15.10 -3.05
C ILE A 162 -12.05 -13.73 -2.51
N GLY A 163 -10.90 -13.70 -1.81
CA GLY A 163 -10.24 -12.49 -1.34
C GLY A 163 -8.76 -12.51 -1.62
N ILE A 164 -8.08 -11.43 -1.28
CA ILE A 164 -6.62 -11.27 -1.34
C ILE A 164 -6.10 -11.27 0.10
N VAL A 165 -5.13 -12.12 0.41
CA VAL A 165 -4.48 -12.16 1.72
C VAL A 165 -3.62 -10.91 1.89
N GLN A 166 -3.83 -10.16 2.97
CA GLN A 166 -2.99 -9.04 3.35
C GLN A 166 -1.77 -9.51 4.16
N TYR A 167 -2.05 -10.25 5.23
CA TYR A 167 -1.03 -10.84 6.10
C TYR A 167 -1.66 -11.88 7.03
N VAL A 168 -0.80 -12.58 7.77
CA VAL A 168 -1.20 -13.51 8.83
C VAL A 168 -0.64 -13.02 10.15
N GLU A 169 -1.47 -12.93 11.16
CA GLU A 169 -1.08 -12.51 12.50
C GLU A 169 -1.89 -13.22 13.57
N ASN A 170 -1.25 -13.67 14.63
CA ASN A 170 -1.90 -14.28 15.81
C ASN A 170 -2.89 -15.42 15.46
N GLY A 171 -2.56 -16.28 14.50
CA GLY A 171 -3.40 -17.39 14.05
C GLY A 171 -4.63 -16.95 13.23
N ARG A 172 -4.61 -15.74 12.72
CA ARG A 172 -5.65 -15.19 11.85
C ARG A 172 -5.08 -14.77 10.50
N VAL A 173 -5.82 -15.02 9.44
CA VAL A 173 -5.56 -14.47 8.12
C VAL A 173 -6.40 -13.21 7.94
N ILE A 174 -5.73 -12.12 7.59
CA ILE A 174 -6.34 -10.83 7.28
C ILE A 174 -6.42 -10.70 5.77
N THR A 175 -7.60 -10.34 5.27
CA THR A 175 -7.89 -10.28 3.82
C THR A 175 -8.42 -8.92 3.42
N ILE A 176 -8.35 -8.60 2.14
CA ILE A 176 -9.12 -7.54 1.50
C ILE A 176 -9.99 -8.19 0.41
N GLU A 177 -11.28 -7.91 0.41
CA GLU A 177 -12.26 -8.64 -0.37
C GLU A 177 -13.23 -7.70 -1.07
N GLY A 178 -13.46 -7.94 -2.36
CA GLY A 178 -14.55 -7.31 -3.10
C GLY A 178 -15.87 -8.06 -2.91
N ASN A 179 -16.98 -7.36 -3.01
CA ASN A 179 -18.33 -7.90 -2.84
C ASN A 179 -18.58 -8.56 -1.46
N THR A 180 -17.86 -8.14 -0.45
CA THR A 180 -18.15 -8.56 0.92
C THR A 180 -19.03 -7.50 1.58
N SER A 181 -20.30 -7.84 1.90
CA SER A 181 -21.33 -6.87 2.28
C SER A 181 -21.56 -5.76 1.24
N ASP A 182 -21.58 -6.12 -0.04
CA ASP A 182 -21.71 -5.21 -1.21
C ASP A 182 -20.64 -4.11 -1.32
N ALA A 183 -19.47 -4.33 -0.73
CA ALA A 183 -18.37 -3.37 -0.78
C ALA A 183 -17.01 -4.07 -0.83
N VAL A 184 -15.94 -3.28 -0.93
CA VAL A 184 -14.57 -3.73 -0.67
C VAL A 184 -14.26 -3.48 0.79
N HIS A 185 -13.96 -4.56 1.52
CA HIS A 185 -13.61 -4.46 2.95
C HIS A 185 -12.51 -5.43 3.35
N SER A 186 -11.73 -5.00 4.32
CA SER A 186 -10.84 -5.90 5.07
C SER A 186 -11.65 -6.82 5.97
N ARG A 187 -11.23 -8.10 6.05
CA ARG A 187 -11.83 -9.14 6.89
C ARG A 187 -10.76 -9.90 7.66
N SER A 188 -11.19 -10.66 8.65
CA SER A 188 -10.30 -11.45 9.50
C SER A 188 -10.92 -12.80 9.82
N TYR A 189 -10.21 -13.88 9.53
CA TYR A 189 -10.66 -15.25 9.75
C TYR A 189 -9.63 -16.02 10.59
N ALA A 190 -10.08 -16.96 11.41
CA ALA A 190 -9.14 -17.93 12.00
C ALA A 190 -8.52 -18.75 10.86
N ILE A 191 -7.21 -18.96 10.88
CA ILE A 191 -6.52 -19.71 9.80
C ILE A 191 -7.02 -21.15 9.67
N GLU A 192 -7.53 -21.72 10.79
CA GLU A 192 -8.12 -23.06 10.84
C GLU A 192 -9.64 -23.07 10.55
N SER A 193 -10.22 -21.96 10.08
CA SER A 193 -11.65 -21.88 9.79
C SER A 193 -12.05 -22.89 8.72
N SER A 194 -13.06 -23.72 9.03
CA SER A 194 -13.63 -24.66 8.05
C SER A 194 -14.34 -23.99 6.88
N TYR A 195 -14.56 -22.69 6.93
CA TYR A 195 -15.09 -21.90 5.81
C TYR A 195 -14.03 -21.66 4.73
N ILE A 196 -12.73 -21.72 5.08
CA ILE A 196 -11.64 -21.57 4.12
C ILE A 196 -11.47 -22.89 3.36
N THR A 197 -11.59 -22.84 2.03
CA THR A 197 -11.34 -23.98 1.14
C THR A 197 -9.84 -24.16 0.91
N GLY A 198 -9.11 -23.06 0.70
CA GLY A 198 -7.66 -23.08 0.50
C GLY A 198 -7.13 -21.76 -0.05
N TYR A 199 -5.88 -21.81 -0.49
CA TYR A 199 -5.13 -20.65 -0.93
C TYR A 199 -4.52 -20.90 -2.31
N CYS A 200 -4.69 -19.92 -3.20
CA CYS A 200 -3.97 -19.87 -4.47
C CYS A 200 -2.70 -19.04 -4.26
N ASN A 201 -1.54 -19.60 -4.62
CA ASN A 201 -0.24 -18.93 -4.46
C ASN A 201 0.32 -18.51 -5.83
N PRO A 202 0.08 -17.27 -6.28
CA PRO A 202 0.64 -16.77 -7.54
C PRO A 202 2.17 -16.71 -7.51
N GLU A 203 2.80 -16.95 -8.64
CA GLU A 203 4.25 -16.89 -8.78
C GLU A 203 4.69 -15.49 -9.17
N TYR A 204 4.57 -14.57 -8.23
CA TYR A 204 4.94 -13.18 -8.44
C TYR A 204 6.42 -13.00 -8.74
N PRO A 205 6.79 -12.06 -9.65
CA PRO A 205 8.19 -11.70 -9.83
C PRO A 205 8.81 -11.21 -8.51
N ALA A 206 10.03 -11.60 -8.26
CA ALA A 206 10.77 -11.04 -7.15
C ALA A 206 11.09 -9.56 -7.44
N GLY A 207 10.53 -8.66 -6.65
CA GLY A 207 10.86 -7.24 -6.73
C GLY A 207 12.27 -6.96 -6.20
N THR A 208 12.91 -5.91 -6.72
CA THR A 208 14.18 -5.40 -6.20
C THR A 208 13.94 -4.08 -5.50
N THR A 209 14.24 -4.03 -4.20
CA THR A 209 14.12 -2.80 -3.40
C THR A 209 15.41 -2.02 -3.39
N ILE A 210 15.31 -0.70 -3.59
CA ILE A 210 16.41 0.26 -3.58
C ILE A 210 16.09 1.34 -2.54
N GLU A 211 16.86 1.40 -1.46
CA GLU A 211 16.74 2.47 -0.48
C GLU A 211 17.39 3.74 -1.01
N ILE A 212 16.74 4.88 -0.84
CA ILE A 212 17.19 6.19 -1.30
C ILE A 212 17.79 6.96 -0.12
N PRO A 213 19.07 7.33 -0.15
CA PRO A 213 19.71 8.10 0.93
C PRO A 213 18.96 9.39 1.27
N GLU A 214 19.09 9.86 2.51
CA GLU A 214 18.30 10.97 3.07
C GLU A 214 18.45 12.28 2.31
N GLU A 215 19.62 12.57 1.77
CA GLU A 215 19.90 13.77 0.99
C GLU A 215 19.47 13.70 -0.48
N MET A 216 18.94 12.55 -0.92
CA MET A 216 18.53 12.28 -2.30
C MET A 216 17.01 12.21 -2.44
N GLY A 217 16.51 12.20 -3.69
CA GLY A 217 15.10 12.08 -3.99
C GLY A 217 14.22 13.25 -3.56
N THR A 218 14.79 14.43 -3.37
CA THR A 218 14.15 15.59 -2.72
C THR A 218 13.20 16.37 -3.63
N TYR A 219 13.25 16.18 -4.94
CA TYR A 219 12.34 16.80 -5.89
C TYR A 219 12.25 15.98 -7.19
N HIS A 220 11.32 16.37 -8.07
CA HIS A 220 11.09 15.72 -9.36
C HIS A 220 11.21 16.73 -10.49
N THR A 221 11.65 16.25 -11.66
CA THR A 221 11.68 17.02 -12.89
C THR A 221 10.79 16.39 -13.96
N TYR A 222 10.81 16.97 -15.15
CA TYR A 222 10.09 16.45 -16.31
C TYR A 222 10.92 16.62 -17.58
N MET A 223 10.66 15.77 -18.56
CA MET A 223 11.23 15.83 -19.91
C MET A 223 10.17 15.58 -20.96
N GLY A 224 10.40 16.04 -22.19
CA GLY A 224 9.60 15.58 -23.32
C GLY A 224 10.04 14.18 -23.75
N TRP A 225 9.08 13.34 -24.14
CA TRP A 225 9.44 12.02 -24.67
C TRP A 225 10.30 12.17 -25.93
N GLN A 226 11.51 11.65 -25.88
CA GLN A 226 12.44 11.76 -26.99
C GLN A 226 12.01 10.84 -28.14
N LYS A 227 12.06 11.37 -29.36
CA LYS A 227 11.81 10.57 -30.57
C LYS A 227 13.04 9.76 -30.94
N ILE A 228 13.22 8.64 -30.28
CA ILE A 228 14.20 7.65 -30.68
C ILE A 228 13.62 6.87 -31.86
N THR A 229 14.31 6.91 -33.00
CA THR A 229 13.82 6.34 -34.27
C THR A 229 14.38 4.95 -34.57
N SER A 230 15.37 4.48 -33.81
CA SER A 230 15.92 3.13 -33.98
C SER A 230 14.94 2.05 -33.53
N PRO A 231 14.43 1.19 -34.44
CA PRO A 231 13.48 0.14 -34.06
C PRO A 231 14.05 -0.90 -33.08
N THR A 232 15.37 -0.95 -32.94
CA THR A 232 16.04 -1.89 -32.02
C THR A 232 16.17 -1.34 -30.60
N SER A 233 15.90 -0.05 -30.37
CA SER A 233 15.95 0.53 -29.04
C SER A 233 14.69 0.17 -28.25
N LEU A 234 14.85 -0.15 -26.96
CA LEU A 234 13.73 -0.48 -26.08
C LEU A 234 12.78 0.71 -25.92
N GLN A 235 13.30 1.95 -25.93
CA GLN A 235 12.48 3.16 -25.85
C GLN A 235 11.54 3.30 -27.06
N TYR A 236 12.05 3.01 -28.28
CA TYR A 236 11.21 2.98 -29.48
C TYR A 236 10.14 1.91 -29.38
N GLN A 237 10.54 0.68 -29.03
CA GLN A 237 9.61 -0.45 -28.91
C GLN A 237 8.52 -0.20 -27.86
N LEU A 238 8.90 0.37 -26.71
CA LEU A 238 7.93 0.72 -25.66
C LEU A 238 6.90 1.73 -26.18
N ARG A 239 7.35 2.80 -26.81
CA ARG A 239 6.48 3.85 -27.33
C ARG A 239 5.55 3.34 -28.43
N GLU A 240 6.06 2.53 -29.38
CA GLU A 240 5.27 1.98 -30.46
C GLU A 240 4.22 0.98 -29.96
N ARG A 241 4.57 0.11 -29.00
CA ARG A 241 3.66 -0.91 -28.45
C ARG A 241 2.60 -0.33 -27.55
N SER A 242 2.93 0.67 -26.71
CA SER A 242 1.99 1.29 -25.78
C SER A 242 1.13 2.37 -26.42
N GLY A 243 1.56 2.92 -27.55
CA GLY A 243 1.03 4.17 -28.08
C GLY A 243 1.42 5.38 -27.18
N GLU A 244 1.31 6.58 -27.74
CA GLU A 244 1.57 7.81 -26.97
C GLU A 244 0.28 8.27 -26.28
N HIS A 245 0.03 7.80 -25.07
CA HIS A 245 -1.11 8.23 -24.24
C HIS A 245 -0.65 9.25 -23.20
N TYR A 246 -1.44 10.29 -23.03
CA TYR A 246 -1.17 11.36 -22.07
C TYR A 246 -2.48 11.67 -21.30
N ASP A 247 -2.33 11.99 -20.03
CA ASP A 247 -3.44 12.48 -19.24
C ASP A 247 -3.77 13.96 -19.55
N SER A 248 -4.74 14.52 -18.84
CA SER A 248 -5.19 15.90 -19.03
C SER A 248 -4.13 16.96 -18.73
N GLU A 249 -3.14 16.63 -17.92
CA GLU A 249 -2.03 17.51 -17.55
C GLU A 249 -0.81 17.35 -18.49
N GLY A 250 -0.80 16.30 -19.27
CA GLY A 250 0.25 16.01 -20.24
C GLY A 250 1.27 14.99 -19.77
N PHE A 251 1.06 14.26 -18.67
CA PHE A 251 1.92 13.14 -18.32
C PHE A 251 1.70 11.97 -19.26
N ALA A 252 2.79 11.36 -19.71
CA ALA A 252 2.73 10.11 -20.46
C ALA A 252 2.33 8.96 -19.53
N ILE A 253 1.32 8.17 -19.96
CA ILE A 253 0.73 7.11 -19.16
C ILE A 253 0.77 5.79 -19.93
N ILE A 254 1.22 4.72 -19.27
CA ILE A 254 1.14 3.33 -19.72
C ILE A 254 0.49 2.51 -18.59
N ASP A 255 -0.60 1.83 -18.88
CA ASP A 255 -1.35 0.99 -17.91
C ASP A 255 -1.68 1.73 -16.59
N GLY A 256 -2.05 3.02 -16.69
CA GLY A 256 -2.37 3.85 -15.53
C GLY A 256 -1.13 4.32 -14.74
N ARG A 257 0.09 4.04 -15.20
CA ARG A 257 1.36 4.38 -14.55
C ARG A 257 2.05 5.51 -15.30
N TYR A 258 2.72 6.38 -14.57
CA TYR A 258 3.51 7.46 -15.16
C TYR A 258 4.73 6.91 -15.92
N VAL A 259 4.93 7.35 -17.14
CA VAL A 259 6.18 7.07 -17.86
C VAL A 259 7.26 8.01 -17.33
N ILE A 260 8.41 7.46 -16.95
CA ILE A 260 9.51 8.22 -16.37
C ILE A 260 10.84 7.91 -17.03
N ALA A 261 11.81 8.80 -16.82
CA ALA A 261 13.22 8.53 -17.00
C ALA A 261 13.92 8.44 -15.63
N CYS A 262 14.79 7.46 -15.48
CA CYS A 262 15.62 7.26 -14.30
C CYS A 262 16.93 6.57 -14.67
N THR A 263 17.83 6.34 -13.71
CA THR A 263 19.10 5.65 -13.98
C THR A 263 18.92 4.12 -14.03
N THR A 264 19.93 3.42 -14.52
CA THR A 264 19.95 1.94 -14.56
C THR A 264 19.95 1.27 -13.18
N LEU A 265 20.17 2.03 -12.10
CA LEU A 265 20.02 1.52 -10.74
C LEU A 265 18.61 0.95 -10.50
N TYR A 266 17.60 1.56 -11.10
CA TYR A 266 16.19 1.24 -10.87
C TYR A 266 15.67 0.14 -11.80
N GLY A 267 16.35 -0.14 -12.91
CA GLY A 267 15.93 -1.15 -13.87
C GLY A 267 16.24 -0.78 -15.32
N GLN A 268 15.49 -1.35 -16.22
CA GLN A 268 15.58 -1.14 -17.66
C GLN A 268 14.27 -0.59 -18.24
N VAL A 269 14.31 -0.13 -19.49
CA VAL A 269 13.11 0.36 -20.18
C VAL A 269 12.05 -0.73 -20.23
N GLY A 270 10.83 -0.35 -19.90
CA GLY A 270 9.66 -1.24 -19.79
C GLY A 270 9.42 -1.76 -18.38
N ASP A 271 10.39 -1.71 -17.46
CA ASP A 271 10.19 -2.16 -16.09
C ASP A 271 9.16 -1.29 -15.36
N TYR A 272 8.29 -1.96 -14.59
CA TYR A 272 7.39 -1.30 -13.65
C TYR A 272 8.12 -1.06 -12.34
N ILE A 273 8.06 0.18 -11.88
CA ILE A 273 8.71 0.61 -10.66
C ILE A 273 7.80 1.49 -9.82
N ASP A 274 7.84 1.30 -8.53
CA ASP A 274 7.08 2.07 -7.55
C ASP A 274 8.04 2.88 -6.69
N PHE A 275 7.85 4.19 -6.63
CA PHE A 275 8.65 5.08 -5.78
C PHE A 275 7.81 5.49 -4.58
N GLN A 276 8.19 4.99 -3.42
CA GLN A 276 7.58 5.36 -2.15
C GLN A 276 8.14 6.70 -1.68
N ARG A 277 7.25 7.59 -1.28
CA ARG A 277 7.58 8.89 -0.70
C ARG A 277 7.51 8.86 0.82
N GLU A 278 8.17 9.81 1.46
CA GLU A 278 8.24 9.95 2.92
C GLU A 278 6.85 10.14 3.57
N ASN A 279 5.90 10.74 2.86
CA ASN A 279 4.51 10.89 3.29
C ASN A 279 3.66 9.61 3.12
N GLY A 280 4.26 8.49 2.66
CA GLY A 280 3.61 7.21 2.44
C GLY A 280 2.97 7.02 1.07
N GLU A 281 2.84 8.08 0.26
CA GLU A 281 2.28 7.95 -1.10
C GLU A 281 3.28 7.31 -2.07
N ILE A 282 2.75 6.69 -3.11
CA ILE A 282 3.53 5.94 -4.10
C ILE A 282 3.37 6.56 -5.48
N ILE A 283 4.48 6.79 -6.17
CA ILE A 283 4.50 7.10 -7.61
C ILE A 283 4.62 5.77 -8.35
N HIS A 284 3.53 5.32 -8.95
CA HIS A 284 3.53 4.15 -9.83
C HIS A 284 4.06 4.54 -11.20
N ALA A 285 5.16 3.92 -11.64
CA ALA A 285 5.83 4.31 -12.86
C ALA A 285 6.20 3.13 -13.78
N VAL A 286 6.42 3.45 -15.04
CA VAL A 286 7.06 2.61 -16.05
C VAL A 286 8.33 3.33 -16.52
N ILE A 287 9.46 2.64 -16.53
CA ILE A 287 10.71 3.21 -17.04
C ILE A 287 10.60 3.35 -18.55
N GLY A 288 10.47 4.58 -19.03
CA GLY A 288 10.38 4.91 -20.46
C GLY A 288 11.69 5.32 -21.08
N ASP A 289 12.64 5.79 -20.27
CA ASP A 289 13.97 6.20 -20.71
C ASP A 289 15.02 6.00 -19.61
N ILE A 290 16.28 5.89 -20.01
CA ILE A 290 17.41 5.69 -19.10
C ILE A 290 18.31 6.92 -19.12
N LYS A 291 18.58 7.45 -17.93
CA LYS A 291 19.56 8.51 -17.70
C LYS A 291 20.96 7.92 -17.54
N SER A 292 21.92 8.52 -18.23
CA SER A 292 23.31 8.16 -18.04
C SER A 292 23.81 8.68 -16.68
N GLN A 293 24.39 7.78 -15.90
CA GLN A 293 25.07 8.15 -14.64
C GLN A 293 26.34 9.00 -14.90
N SER A 294 26.83 9.01 -16.16
CA SER A 294 27.97 9.77 -16.59
C SER A 294 27.64 11.18 -17.06
N ASP A 295 26.36 11.55 -17.14
CA ASP A 295 25.96 12.90 -17.51
C ASP A 295 26.38 13.89 -16.41
N PRO A 296 26.80 15.11 -16.78
CA PRO A 296 27.20 16.13 -15.80
C PRO A 296 26.10 16.38 -14.76
N GLY A 297 26.46 16.28 -13.48
CA GLY A 297 25.53 16.44 -12.36
C GLY A 297 24.64 15.24 -12.08
N CYS A 298 24.86 14.09 -12.73
CA CYS A 298 24.20 12.84 -12.40
C CYS A 298 25.07 11.95 -11.48
N ASN A 299 24.42 11.10 -10.72
CA ASN A 299 25.02 9.95 -10.04
C ASN A 299 24.12 8.71 -10.22
N GLN A 300 24.43 7.62 -9.54
CA GLN A 300 23.63 6.40 -9.66
C GLN A 300 22.15 6.57 -9.28
N TYR A 301 21.82 7.52 -8.40
CA TYR A 301 20.43 7.75 -7.95
C TYR A 301 19.65 8.70 -8.87
N GLY A 302 20.31 9.57 -9.64
CA GLY A 302 19.62 10.47 -10.57
C GLY A 302 20.35 11.76 -10.87
N HIS A 303 19.59 12.73 -11.36
CA HIS A 303 20.06 14.09 -11.68
C HIS A 303 20.36 14.90 -10.42
N ASP A 304 21.10 15.99 -10.60
CA ASP A 304 21.43 16.96 -9.57
C ASP A 304 22.03 16.26 -8.33
N ASN A 305 23.05 15.43 -8.59
CA ASN A 305 23.73 14.59 -7.61
C ASN A 305 22.77 13.64 -6.84
N GLY A 306 21.72 13.17 -7.51
CA GLY A 306 20.74 12.24 -6.95
C GLY A 306 19.56 12.92 -6.24
N ARG A 307 19.50 14.24 -6.17
CA ARG A 307 18.34 14.93 -5.60
C ARG A 307 17.08 14.74 -6.43
N CYS A 308 17.20 14.57 -7.75
CA CYS A 308 16.10 14.25 -8.64
C CYS A 308 16.21 12.79 -9.10
N VAL A 309 15.44 11.91 -8.46
CA VAL A 309 15.39 10.47 -8.76
C VAL A 309 14.41 10.19 -9.91
N VAL A 310 13.27 10.88 -9.94
CA VAL A 310 12.19 10.68 -10.91
C VAL A 310 12.14 11.88 -11.86
N GLU A 311 12.22 11.62 -13.17
CA GLU A 311 11.96 12.61 -14.20
C GLU A 311 10.76 12.15 -15.04
N PHE A 312 9.62 12.84 -14.91
CA PHE A 312 8.42 12.48 -15.63
C PHE A 312 8.52 12.76 -17.12
N VAL A 313 7.98 11.87 -17.93
CA VAL A 313 7.84 12.08 -19.37
C VAL A 313 6.54 12.82 -19.64
N VAL A 314 6.62 13.98 -20.29
CA VAL A 314 5.47 14.85 -20.53
C VAL A 314 5.33 15.28 -21.98
N LYS A 315 4.10 15.55 -22.41
CA LYS A 315 3.79 16.27 -23.64
C LYS A 315 3.91 17.76 -23.40
N LYS A 316 5.06 18.36 -23.74
CA LYS A 316 5.38 19.76 -23.44
C LYS A 316 4.29 20.76 -23.90
N SER A 317 3.61 20.50 -25.02
CA SER A 317 2.55 21.37 -25.52
C SER A 317 1.29 21.42 -24.62
N THR A 318 1.09 20.39 -23.80
CA THR A 318 0.00 20.32 -22.80
C THR A 318 0.51 20.75 -21.42
N TRP A 319 1.71 20.29 -21.05
CA TRP A 319 2.33 20.58 -19.75
C TRP A 319 2.52 22.07 -19.50
N TYR A 320 3.18 22.79 -20.43
CA TYR A 320 3.47 24.22 -20.25
C TYR A 320 2.20 25.10 -20.11
N PRO A 321 1.15 24.94 -20.93
CA PRO A 321 -0.09 25.68 -20.75
C PRO A 321 -0.87 25.33 -19.49
N SER A 322 -0.73 24.10 -19.00
CA SER A 322 -1.50 23.60 -17.84
C SER A 322 -0.93 24.04 -16.49
N HIS A 323 0.31 24.53 -16.45
CA HIS A 323 1.03 24.83 -15.21
C HIS A 323 1.53 26.29 -15.17
N ALA A 324 1.18 27.01 -14.12
CA ALA A 324 1.59 28.40 -13.93
C ALA A 324 3.12 28.55 -13.72
N ASN A 325 3.77 27.52 -13.18
CA ASN A 325 5.22 27.47 -12.96
C ASN A 325 5.75 26.07 -13.27
N PRO A 326 5.99 25.74 -14.54
CA PRO A 326 6.34 24.38 -14.96
C PRO A 326 7.84 24.06 -14.82
N GLY A 327 8.61 24.80 -14.02
CA GLY A 327 10.06 24.63 -13.91
C GLY A 327 10.49 23.27 -13.34
N THR A 328 9.66 22.67 -12.49
CA THR A 328 9.82 21.31 -11.96
C THR A 328 8.45 20.64 -11.83
N ALA A 329 8.38 19.33 -11.64
CA ALA A 329 7.15 18.64 -11.31
C ALA A 329 6.66 18.94 -9.87
N GLY A 330 7.42 19.68 -9.07
CA GLY A 330 7.05 20.21 -7.75
C GLY A 330 5.96 21.30 -7.78
N CYS A 331 5.45 21.66 -8.98
CA CYS A 331 4.18 22.39 -9.08
C CYS A 331 2.97 21.56 -8.60
N HIS A 332 3.13 20.26 -8.46
CA HIS A 332 2.21 19.35 -7.79
C HIS A 332 2.52 19.31 -6.29
N PRO A 333 1.71 19.95 -5.41
CA PRO A 333 1.97 19.98 -3.97
C PRO A 333 2.04 18.58 -3.35
N GLU A 334 1.26 17.64 -3.87
CA GLU A 334 1.26 16.24 -3.48
C GLU A 334 2.61 15.56 -3.70
N TRP A 335 3.47 16.08 -4.58
CA TRP A 335 4.78 15.50 -4.88
C TRP A 335 5.95 16.20 -4.19
N ASN A 336 5.69 17.10 -3.26
CA ASN A 336 6.73 17.81 -2.50
C ASN A 336 7.36 16.98 -1.38
N SER A 337 7.02 15.68 -1.28
CA SER A 337 7.62 14.75 -0.34
C SER A 337 8.75 13.96 -0.99
N ARG A 338 9.83 13.74 -0.25
CA ARG A 338 11.03 13.03 -0.70
C ARG A 338 10.72 11.58 -1.08
N VAL A 339 11.37 11.05 -2.12
CA VAL A 339 11.40 9.60 -2.39
C VAL A 339 12.37 8.94 -1.40
N VAL A 340 11.88 7.97 -0.66
CA VAL A 340 12.66 7.24 0.37
C VAL A 340 13.07 5.85 -0.09
N ARG A 341 12.29 5.27 -1.03
CA ARG A 341 12.48 3.90 -1.50
C ARG A 341 11.97 3.76 -2.92
N ALA A 342 12.59 2.90 -3.71
CA ALA A 342 12.08 2.46 -4.99
C ALA A 342 11.98 0.92 -5.01
N VAL A 343 10.94 0.39 -5.63
CA VAL A 343 10.75 -1.06 -5.82
C VAL A 343 10.53 -1.34 -7.30
N ASN A 344 11.51 -1.96 -7.95
CA ASN A 344 11.30 -2.57 -9.25
C ASN A 344 10.45 -3.83 -9.02
N THR A 345 9.28 -3.90 -9.63
CA THR A 345 8.31 -4.97 -9.38
C THR A 345 8.68 -6.31 -10.01
N GLY A 346 9.73 -6.35 -10.83
CA GLY A 346 10.11 -7.52 -11.62
C GLY A 346 9.26 -7.72 -12.88
N TYR A 347 8.25 -6.88 -13.11
CA TYR A 347 7.42 -6.91 -14.32
C TYR A 347 7.97 -5.94 -15.37
N ASN A 348 8.01 -6.40 -16.64
CA ASN A 348 8.44 -5.58 -17.77
C ASN A 348 7.41 -5.61 -18.90
N TYR A 349 6.92 -4.45 -19.30
CA TYR A 349 5.92 -4.27 -20.36
C TYR A 349 6.36 -4.86 -21.73
N LEU A 350 7.64 -4.87 -22.01
CA LEU A 350 8.18 -5.35 -23.30
C LEU A 350 8.42 -6.86 -23.34
N GLN A 351 8.39 -7.53 -22.19
CA GLN A 351 8.68 -8.96 -22.07
C GLN A 351 7.43 -9.84 -21.98
N GLN A 352 6.29 -9.31 -22.41
CA GLN A 352 5.02 -10.01 -22.49
C GLN A 352 4.85 -10.76 -23.81
#